data_2d58aa420e41de77385cee95d65df820
#
_entry.id   2d58aa420e41de77385cee95d65df820
#
_cell.length_a   1.000
_cell.length_b   1.000
_cell.length_c   1.000
_cell.angle_alpha   90.00
_cell.angle_beta   90.00
_cell.angle_gamma   90.00
#
_symmetry.space_group_name_H-M   'P 1'
#
loop_
_entity.id
_entity.type
_entity.pdbx_description
1 polymer ?
#
loop_
_entity_poly.entity_id
_entity_poly.type
_entity_poly.pdbx_seq_one_letter_code
_entity_poly.pdbx_strand_id
1 'polypeptide(L)'
;MSENFRITLALTAVFCGALPVFGQTEKAVWESANSGKNASFRGVCAVSAQCCWVSGTKGTVLRTTDAGKTWESIGPANCETLDFRDIEAWDERTAITMSSGEEDRIYRTEDGGKTWSLVFEHPDRSAFFDGFAFADNNTGWLMGDPLNGQLLILKTVDGGRTWAELPRDRLPQIEEGEAGFAASGTNIVAVSPTGFAIALGGAKPEEEFERSRIVSTQDDGVNWTAQIVPLKRSEAGGMFSLCMIDRNTWTTVGGNYKQPDETAQTSAYTRDAGVTWKSVTESPPSGYRSCAALSLDRLSNPILITVGPNGTDISKDLGESWQRISDEGFHALDFSPDRKAGWAAGSDGRIARWRGE
;
A
#
# COMPACT_ATOMS: atom_id res chain seq x y z
N MET A 1 -35.46 -26.77 -85.90
CA MET A 1 -36.11 -27.11 -84.66
C MET A 1 -35.06 -27.00 -83.57
N SER A 2 -35.04 -25.92 -82.85
CA SER A 2 -34.06 -25.64 -81.81
C SER A 2 -34.85 -25.29 -80.51
N GLU A 3 -34.78 -26.20 -79.58
CA GLU A 3 -35.37 -25.96 -78.22
C GLU A 3 -34.37 -25.21 -77.32
N ASN A 4 -34.79 -24.08 -76.81
CA ASN A 4 -34.08 -23.28 -75.89
C ASN A 4 -34.39 -23.76 -74.44
N PHE A 5 -33.39 -24.28 -73.76
CA PHE A 5 -33.42 -24.59 -72.31
C PHE A 5 -33.04 -23.34 -71.51
N ARG A 6 -33.96 -22.79 -70.78
CA ARG A 6 -33.70 -21.72 -69.77
C ARG A 6 -33.41 -22.36 -68.40
N ILE A 7 -32.19 -22.17 -67.89
CA ILE A 7 -31.81 -22.53 -66.56
C ILE A 7 -32.12 -21.32 -65.62
N THR A 8 -33.06 -21.54 -64.69
CA THR A 8 -33.35 -20.55 -63.65
C THR A 8 -32.43 -20.82 -62.45
N LEU A 9 -31.50 -19.92 -62.19
CA LEU A 9 -30.64 -19.96 -60.99
C LEU A 9 -31.45 -19.38 -59.82
N ALA A 10 -31.74 -20.21 -58.79
CA ALA A 10 -32.30 -19.74 -57.50
C ALA A 10 -31.15 -19.31 -56.59
N LEU A 11 -31.04 -18.02 -56.29
CA LEU A 11 -30.11 -17.49 -55.30
C LEU A 11 -30.71 -17.75 -53.89
N THR A 12 -30.11 -18.65 -53.15
CA THR A 12 -30.44 -18.84 -51.72
C THR A 12 -29.60 -17.85 -50.88
N ALA A 13 -30.22 -16.79 -50.38
CA ALA A 13 -29.55 -15.88 -49.45
C ALA A 13 -29.39 -16.55 -48.10
N VAL A 14 -28.16 -16.85 -47.69
CA VAL A 14 -27.81 -17.29 -46.36
C VAL A 14 -27.77 -16.07 -45.43
N PHE A 15 -28.80 -15.87 -44.61
CA PHE A 15 -28.79 -14.89 -43.57
C PHE A 15 -27.87 -15.38 -42.43
N CYS A 16 -26.65 -14.85 -42.39
CA CYS A 16 -25.74 -15.05 -41.27
C CYS A 16 -26.20 -14.11 -40.15
N GLY A 17 -27.08 -14.60 -39.25
CA GLY A 17 -27.49 -13.87 -38.06
C GLY A 17 -26.31 -13.79 -37.12
N ALA A 18 -25.71 -12.60 -36.96
CA ALA A 18 -24.80 -12.31 -35.86
C ALA A 18 -25.56 -12.42 -34.53
N LEU A 19 -25.26 -13.45 -33.76
CA LEU A 19 -25.72 -13.53 -32.37
C LEU A 19 -25.11 -12.35 -31.60
N PRO A 20 -25.90 -11.64 -30.78
CA PRO A 20 -25.33 -10.61 -29.92
C PRO A 20 -24.38 -11.32 -28.93
N VAL A 21 -23.11 -10.97 -28.96
CA VAL A 21 -22.16 -11.27 -27.90
C VAL A 21 -22.67 -10.50 -26.68
N PHE A 22 -23.37 -11.18 -25.80
CA PHE A 22 -23.60 -10.66 -24.45
C PHE A 22 -22.22 -10.52 -23.82
N GLY A 23 -21.71 -9.29 -23.77
CA GLY A 23 -20.54 -8.95 -22.98
C GLY A 23 -20.82 -9.41 -21.55
N GLN A 24 -20.04 -10.37 -21.08
CA GLN A 24 -19.96 -10.62 -19.64
C GLN A 24 -19.47 -9.30 -19.04
N THR A 25 -20.34 -8.62 -18.30
CA THR A 25 -19.91 -7.52 -17.42
C THR A 25 -18.91 -8.15 -16.47
N GLU A 26 -17.62 -7.85 -16.65
CA GLU A 26 -16.59 -8.23 -15.68
C GLU A 26 -17.10 -7.74 -14.30
N LYS A 27 -17.21 -8.68 -13.37
CA LYS A 27 -17.64 -8.34 -12.01
C LYS A 27 -16.59 -7.41 -11.45
N ALA A 28 -17.02 -6.20 -11.05
CA ALA A 28 -16.14 -5.25 -10.39
C ALA A 28 -15.44 -5.93 -9.21
N VAL A 29 -14.11 -5.87 -9.19
CA VAL A 29 -13.28 -6.47 -8.12
C VAL A 29 -13.40 -5.70 -6.81
N TRP A 30 -13.83 -4.44 -6.88
CA TRP A 30 -14.08 -3.57 -5.74
C TRP A 30 -15.58 -3.30 -5.55
N GLU A 31 -16.01 -3.29 -4.31
CA GLU A 31 -17.34 -2.83 -3.88
C GLU A 31 -17.17 -1.49 -3.18
N SER A 32 -17.61 -0.41 -3.84
CA SER A 32 -17.52 0.94 -3.28
C SER A 32 -18.32 1.05 -2.00
N ALA A 33 -17.73 1.64 -0.97
CA ALA A 33 -18.36 1.99 0.29
C ALA A 33 -18.48 3.52 0.41
N ASN A 34 -19.59 3.98 1.00
CA ASN A 34 -19.79 5.41 1.24
C ASN A 34 -19.19 5.79 2.60
N SER A 35 -18.05 6.47 2.60
CA SER A 35 -17.42 6.97 3.83
C SER A 35 -18.16 8.14 4.50
N GLY A 36 -19.01 8.84 3.77
CA GLY A 36 -19.65 10.08 4.21
C GLY A 36 -18.68 11.25 4.42
N LYS A 37 -17.44 11.13 3.99
CA LYS A 37 -16.36 12.13 4.18
C LYS A 37 -15.72 12.54 2.85
N ASN A 38 -15.24 13.78 2.82
CA ASN A 38 -14.37 14.28 1.77
C ASN A 38 -12.95 14.44 2.36
N ALA A 39 -12.26 13.33 2.49
CA ALA A 39 -10.88 13.24 2.96
C ALA A 39 -10.05 12.42 1.97
N SER A 40 -8.75 12.63 1.92
CA SER A 40 -7.82 11.75 1.24
C SER A 40 -7.29 10.76 2.25
N PHE A 41 -7.62 9.48 2.06
CA PHE A 41 -7.22 8.40 2.95
C PHE A 41 -5.90 7.79 2.50
N ARG A 42 -5.02 7.47 3.48
CA ARG A 42 -3.71 6.86 3.24
C ARG A 42 -3.41 5.69 4.16
N GLY A 43 -3.99 5.64 5.36
CA GLY A 43 -3.89 4.50 6.26
C GLY A 43 -5.12 3.61 6.15
N VAL A 44 -4.90 2.30 6.07
CA VAL A 44 -5.94 1.25 6.09
C VAL A 44 -5.44 0.09 6.93
N CYS A 45 -6.23 -0.34 7.91
CA CYS A 45 -5.96 -1.55 8.68
C CYS A 45 -7.21 -2.45 8.71
N ALA A 46 -7.10 -3.60 8.08
CA ALA A 46 -8.13 -4.61 7.94
C ALA A 46 -8.05 -5.63 9.10
N VAL A 47 -8.74 -5.37 10.19
CA VAL A 47 -8.69 -6.22 11.39
C VAL A 47 -9.38 -7.58 11.17
N SER A 48 -10.49 -7.59 10.45
CA SER A 48 -11.28 -8.80 10.17
C SER A 48 -12.21 -8.60 8.98
N ALA A 49 -12.96 -9.62 8.61
CA ALA A 49 -14.00 -9.51 7.58
C ALA A 49 -15.11 -8.49 7.94
N GLN A 50 -15.24 -8.09 9.20
CA GLN A 50 -16.25 -7.15 9.68
C GLN A 50 -15.66 -5.79 10.03
N CYS A 51 -14.41 -5.75 10.50
CA CYS A 51 -13.78 -4.56 11.07
C CYS A 51 -12.61 -4.07 10.22
N CYS A 52 -12.67 -2.79 9.86
CA CYS A 52 -11.59 -2.05 9.22
C CYS A 52 -11.50 -0.63 9.77
N TRP A 53 -10.28 -0.13 9.91
CA TRP A 53 -9.97 1.25 10.27
C TRP A 53 -9.33 1.95 9.08
N VAL A 54 -9.63 3.24 8.91
CA VAL A 54 -9.08 4.07 7.83
C VAL A 54 -8.72 5.43 8.39
N SER A 55 -7.56 5.97 8.00
CA SER A 55 -7.10 7.30 8.40
C SER A 55 -6.74 8.19 7.20
N GLY A 56 -6.78 9.51 7.38
CA GLY A 56 -6.48 10.46 6.31
C GLY A 56 -6.52 11.91 6.73
N THR A 57 -6.56 12.78 5.73
CA THR A 57 -6.57 14.24 5.91
C THR A 57 -7.71 14.75 6.77
N LYS A 58 -7.57 15.98 7.28
CA LYS A 58 -8.57 16.68 8.12
C LYS A 58 -8.83 15.95 9.43
N GLY A 59 -7.82 15.34 10.02
CA GLY A 59 -7.94 14.61 11.28
C GLY A 59 -8.89 13.41 11.22
N THR A 60 -9.14 12.89 10.01
CA THR A 60 -10.18 11.88 9.81
C THR A 60 -9.67 10.51 10.20
N VAL A 61 -10.38 9.84 11.11
CA VAL A 61 -10.29 8.40 11.34
C VAL A 61 -11.71 7.83 11.26
N LEU A 62 -11.88 6.79 10.46
CA LEU A 62 -13.13 6.06 10.31
C LEU A 62 -12.95 4.61 10.73
N ARG A 63 -14.02 4.00 11.22
CA ARG A 63 -14.08 2.57 11.49
C ARG A 63 -15.40 1.99 11.01
N THR A 64 -15.34 0.79 10.45
CA THR A 64 -16.51 -0.09 10.26
C THR A 64 -16.40 -1.31 11.16
N THR A 65 -17.54 -1.84 11.61
CA THR A 65 -17.66 -3.12 12.34
C THR A 65 -18.74 -4.01 11.74
N ASP A 66 -19.28 -3.63 10.58
CA ASP A 66 -20.35 -4.31 9.86
C ASP A 66 -20.01 -4.61 8.39
N ALA A 67 -18.71 -4.85 8.12
CA ALA A 67 -18.19 -5.15 6.79
C ALA A 67 -18.33 -4.01 5.78
N GLY A 68 -18.21 -2.75 6.23
CA GLY A 68 -18.24 -1.57 5.37
C GLY A 68 -19.64 -1.05 5.03
N LYS A 69 -20.70 -1.59 5.64
CA LYS A 69 -22.06 -1.08 5.43
C LYS A 69 -22.24 0.30 6.04
N THR A 70 -21.65 0.51 7.22
CA THR A 70 -21.60 1.82 7.90
C THR A 70 -20.18 2.15 8.33
N TRP A 71 -19.87 3.46 8.37
CA TRP A 71 -18.58 3.99 8.80
C TRP A 71 -18.80 5.05 9.89
N GLU A 72 -18.21 4.82 11.05
CA GLU A 72 -18.22 5.75 12.17
C GLU A 72 -17.04 6.71 12.08
N SER A 73 -17.28 8.01 12.26
CA SER A 73 -16.21 9.02 12.35
C SER A 73 -15.78 9.13 13.81
N ILE A 74 -14.58 8.70 14.10
CA ILE A 74 -14.06 8.47 15.46
C ILE A 74 -12.64 9.00 15.67
N GLY A 75 -12.20 9.94 14.83
CA GLY A 75 -10.87 10.56 14.96
C GLY A 75 -10.69 11.37 16.24
N PRO A 76 -9.43 11.62 16.65
CA PRO A 76 -9.12 12.49 17.79
C PRO A 76 -9.73 13.88 17.63
N ALA A 77 -10.20 14.46 18.71
CA ALA A 77 -10.75 15.82 18.71
C ALA A 77 -9.66 16.88 18.49
N ASN A 78 -10.02 18.00 17.87
CA ASN A 78 -9.13 19.13 17.57
C ASN A 78 -7.92 18.77 16.70
N CYS A 79 -8.13 17.85 15.74
CA CYS A 79 -7.10 17.37 14.82
C CYS A 79 -7.45 17.69 13.35
N GLU A 80 -8.36 18.62 13.09
CA GLU A 80 -8.91 18.93 11.75
C GLU A 80 -7.83 19.45 10.77
N THR A 81 -6.68 19.90 11.26
CA THR A 81 -5.53 20.31 10.46
C THR A 81 -4.56 19.16 10.15
N LEU A 82 -4.64 18.07 10.91
CA LEU A 82 -3.70 16.96 10.77
C LEU A 82 -4.00 16.07 9.56
N ASP A 83 -2.95 15.56 8.95
CA ASP A 83 -3.00 14.54 7.90
C ASP A 83 -2.54 13.20 8.49
N PHE A 84 -3.49 12.32 8.82
CA PHE A 84 -3.18 10.99 9.34
C PHE A 84 -2.78 10.06 8.19
N ARG A 85 -1.48 9.73 8.14
CA ARG A 85 -0.86 9.00 7.03
C ARG A 85 -0.82 7.50 7.19
N ASP A 86 -0.96 7.02 8.43
CA ASP A 86 -0.97 5.59 8.72
C ASP A 86 -1.85 5.27 9.93
N ILE A 87 -2.34 4.02 9.99
CA ILE A 87 -3.17 3.51 11.06
C ILE A 87 -2.95 2.01 11.23
N GLU A 88 -2.73 1.57 12.48
CA GLU A 88 -2.69 0.16 12.85
C GLU A 88 -3.75 -0.12 13.91
N ALA A 89 -4.38 -1.28 13.84
CA ALA A 89 -5.39 -1.68 14.80
C ALA A 89 -5.32 -3.18 15.10
N TRP A 90 -5.45 -3.53 16.38
CA TRP A 90 -5.40 -4.93 16.83
C TRP A 90 -6.80 -5.55 16.93
N ASP A 91 -7.81 -4.70 17.15
CA ASP A 91 -9.22 -5.11 17.28
C ASP A 91 -10.16 -3.91 17.01
N GLU A 92 -11.45 -4.07 17.34
CA GLU A 92 -12.47 -3.02 17.20
C GLU A 92 -12.28 -1.86 18.20
N ARG A 93 -11.42 -1.99 19.21
CA ARG A 93 -11.26 -1.05 20.32
C ARG A 93 -9.90 -0.37 20.33
N THR A 94 -8.88 -1.09 19.92
CA THR A 94 -7.48 -0.68 20.07
C THR A 94 -6.87 -0.35 18.74
N ALA A 95 -6.50 0.90 18.54
CA ALA A 95 -5.84 1.39 17.34
C ALA A 95 -4.85 2.51 17.66
N ILE A 96 -3.93 2.73 16.74
CA ILE A 96 -2.93 3.79 16.76
C ILE A 96 -2.87 4.43 15.38
N THR A 97 -2.74 5.75 15.31
CA THR A 97 -2.57 6.51 14.06
C THR A 97 -1.51 7.56 14.23
N MET A 98 -0.85 7.93 13.15
CA MET A 98 0.15 8.99 13.14
C MET A 98 -0.20 10.06 12.12
N SER A 99 0.13 11.32 12.43
CA SER A 99 0.11 12.43 11.48
C SER A 99 1.50 12.73 10.94
N SER A 100 1.53 13.36 9.76
CA SER A 100 2.76 13.81 9.12
C SER A 100 2.59 15.24 8.60
N GLY A 101 3.68 16.01 8.59
CA GLY A 101 3.73 17.36 8.07
C GLY A 101 4.05 18.40 9.12
N GLU A 102 3.16 19.37 9.41
CA GLU A 102 3.47 20.44 10.37
C GLU A 102 3.53 19.97 11.83
N GLU A 103 2.87 18.85 12.14
CA GLU A 103 2.78 18.26 13.48
C GLU A 103 2.81 16.76 13.39
N ASP A 104 3.97 16.18 13.70
CA ASP A 104 4.20 14.73 13.72
C ASP A 104 3.82 14.19 15.08
N ARG A 105 2.63 13.60 15.13
CA ARG A 105 1.99 13.12 16.35
C ARG A 105 1.53 11.68 16.21
N ILE A 106 1.54 10.96 17.31
CA ILE A 106 0.99 9.61 17.41
C ILE A 106 -0.15 9.63 18.44
N TYR A 107 -1.32 9.18 18.01
CA TYR A 107 -2.50 9.05 18.85
C TYR A 107 -2.89 7.58 18.98
N ARG A 108 -3.31 7.19 20.19
CA ARG A 108 -3.73 5.82 20.49
C ARG A 108 -5.08 5.80 21.21
N THR A 109 -5.94 4.85 20.84
CA THR A 109 -7.23 4.56 21.48
C THR A 109 -7.27 3.13 22.03
N GLU A 110 -8.05 2.91 23.10
CA GLU A 110 -8.35 1.57 23.66
C GLU A 110 -9.86 1.34 23.86
N ASP A 111 -10.68 2.29 23.41
CA ASP A 111 -12.13 2.26 23.62
C ASP A 111 -12.93 2.40 22.30
N GLY A 112 -12.28 2.11 21.18
CA GLY A 112 -12.90 2.14 19.85
C GLY A 112 -13.02 3.55 19.28
N GLY A 113 -12.08 4.43 19.60
CA GLY A 113 -12.03 5.80 19.11
C GLY A 113 -12.96 6.77 19.84
N LYS A 114 -13.56 6.37 20.98
CA LYS A 114 -14.35 7.29 21.82
C LYS A 114 -13.44 8.31 22.48
N THR A 115 -12.26 7.87 22.91
CA THR A 115 -11.18 8.73 23.41
C THR A 115 -9.85 8.35 22.76
N TRP A 116 -9.00 9.36 22.56
CA TRP A 116 -7.66 9.20 22.01
C TRP A 116 -6.67 9.89 22.94
N SER A 117 -5.56 9.21 23.21
CA SER A 117 -4.42 9.76 23.93
C SER A 117 -3.32 10.16 22.95
N LEU A 118 -2.81 11.37 23.05
CA LEU A 118 -1.55 11.77 22.41
C LEU A 118 -0.43 11.02 23.14
N VAL A 119 0.21 10.06 22.48
CA VAL A 119 1.25 9.20 23.08
C VAL A 119 2.66 9.60 22.68
N PHE A 120 2.80 10.36 21.61
CA PHE A 120 4.06 10.95 21.17
C PHE A 120 3.82 12.21 20.31
N GLU A 121 4.68 13.20 20.45
CA GLU A 121 4.78 14.37 19.58
C GLU A 121 6.27 14.64 19.34
N HIS A 122 6.68 14.74 18.07
CA HIS A 122 8.06 15.01 17.77
C HIS A 122 8.39 16.48 18.06
N PRO A 123 9.48 16.79 18.81
CA PRO A 123 9.81 18.15 19.19
C PRO A 123 10.31 19.02 18.05
N ASP A 124 10.92 18.42 17.04
CA ASP A 124 11.40 19.11 15.85
C ASP A 124 10.31 19.12 14.77
N ARG A 125 9.84 20.30 14.39
CA ARG A 125 8.77 20.48 13.40
C ARG A 125 9.20 20.26 11.96
N SER A 126 10.48 19.99 11.70
CA SER A 126 10.96 19.53 10.40
C SER A 126 10.97 18.01 10.25
N ALA A 127 10.57 17.28 11.29
CA ALA A 127 10.32 15.86 11.19
C ALA A 127 9.16 15.58 10.21
N PHE A 128 9.13 14.36 9.68
CA PHE A 128 8.04 13.89 8.82
C PHE A 128 7.92 12.38 8.96
N PHE A 129 6.79 11.91 9.50
CA PHE A 129 6.54 10.47 9.69
C PHE A 129 6.02 9.83 8.41
N ASP A 130 6.55 8.66 8.05
CA ASP A 130 6.19 7.95 6.81
C ASP A 130 5.28 6.76 7.02
N GLY A 131 5.54 5.95 8.05
CA GLY A 131 4.77 4.75 8.33
C GLY A 131 5.28 4.03 9.58
N PHE A 132 4.46 3.11 10.07
CA PHE A 132 4.87 2.22 11.15
C PHE A 132 4.54 0.75 10.84
N ALA A 133 5.27 -0.15 11.49
CA ALA A 133 5.04 -1.58 11.41
C ALA A 133 5.19 -2.22 12.79
N PHE A 134 4.30 -3.15 13.10
CA PHE A 134 4.32 -3.90 14.35
C PHE A 134 4.68 -5.36 14.07
N ALA A 135 5.64 -5.90 14.84
CA ALA A 135 6.00 -7.31 14.79
C ALA A 135 5.02 -8.17 15.61
N ASP A 136 4.46 -7.59 16.64
CA ASP A 136 3.46 -8.19 17.53
C ASP A 136 2.64 -7.09 18.22
N ASN A 137 1.78 -7.45 19.18
CA ASN A 137 0.92 -6.50 19.89
C ASN A 137 1.69 -5.49 20.77
N ASN A 138 3.00 -5.64 20.97
CA ASN A 138 3.80 -4.80 21.85
C ASN A 138 4.93 -4.09 21.11
N THR A 139 5.60 -4.78 20.18
CA THR A 139 6.83 -4.29 19.54
C THR A 139 6.53 -3.72 18.17
N GLY A 140 6.90 -2.48 17.93
CA GLY A 140 6.73 -1.81 16.66
C GLY A 140 7.78 -0.72 16.44
N TRP A 141 7.89 -0.31 15.19
CA TRP A 141 8.77 0.77 14.73
C TRP A 141 7.99 1.74 13.87
N LEU A 142 8.36 3.00 13.94
CA LEU A 142 7.96 4.05 13.03
C LEU A 142 9.20 4.56 12.32
N MET A 143 9.11 4.76 11.02
CA MET A 143 10.13 5.47 10.26
C MET A 143 9.59 6.80 9.78
N GLY A 144 10.49 7.76 9.64
CA GLY A 144 10.24 9.05 9.04
C GLY A 144 11.41 9.50 8.17
N ASP A 145 11.17 10.57 7.42
CA ASP A 145 12.14 11.18 6.55
C ASP A 145 13.45 11.53 7.28
N PRO A 146 14.56 11.62 6.55
CA PRO A 146 15.84 11.98 7.13
C PRO A 146 15.82 13.33 7.83
N LEU A 147 16.11 13.31 9.13
CA LEU A 147 16.30 14.49 9.94
C LEU A 147 17.79 14.69 10.19
N ASN A 148 18.35 15.82 9.74
CA ASN A 148 19.80 16.10 9.78
C ASN A 148 20.65 15.00 9.09
N GLY A 149 20.19 14.49 7.96
CA GLY A 149 20.91 13.51 7.14
C GLY A 149 20.87 12.06 7.64
N GLN A 150 20.02 11.75 8.60
CA GLN A 150 19.80 10.40 9.12
C GLN A 150 18.30 10.09 9.19
N LEU A 151 17.91 8.85 8.90
CA LEU A 151 16.52 8.43 9.06
C LEU A 151 16.02 8.69 10.49
N LEU A 152 14.78 9.11 10.61
CA LEU A 152 14.10 9.16 11.89
C LEU A 152 13.45 7.79 12.14
N ILE A 153 13.84 7.12 13.22
CA ILE A 153 13.28 5.82 13.59
C ILE A 153 12.88 5.86 15.07
N LEU A 154 11.61 5.62 15.33
CA LEU A 154 11.08 5.44 16.68
C LEU A 154 10.80 3.95 16.92
N LYS A 155 10.88 3.53 18.18
CA LYS A 155 10.51 2.19 18.64
C LYS A 155 9.54 2.25 19.80
N THR A 156 8.60 1.31 19.82
CA THR A 156 7.76 0.99 20.98
C THR A 156 7.97 -0.47 21.40
N VAL A 157 7.75 -0.78 22.68
CA VAL A 157 7.76 -2.15 23.24
C VAL A 157 6.55 -2.40 24.12
N ASP A 158 5.57 -1.51 24.09
CA ASP A 158 4.37 -1.54 24.93
C ASP A 158 3.07 -1.32 24.12
N GLY A 159 3.11 -1.67 22.83
CA GLY A 159 1.96 -1.55 21.94
C GLY A 159 1.64 -0.11 21.57
N GLY A 160 2.65 0.74 21.47
CA GLY A 160 2.51 2.13 21.08
C GLY A 160 2.02 3.07 22.18
N ARG A 161 2.07 2.66 23.46
CA ARG A 161 1.77 3.55 24.60
C ARG A 161 2.89 4.55 24.85
N THR A 162 4.13 4.12 24.61
CA THR A 162 5.30 5.00 24.65
C THR A 162 6.21 4.75 23.45
N TRP A 163 6.93 5.77 23.01
CA TRP A 163 7.84 5.74 21.89
C TRP A 163 9.17 6.38 22.24
N ALA A 164 10.26 5.83 21.72
CA ALA A 164 11.59 6.38 21.87
C ALA A 164 12.34 6.33 20.54
N GLU A 165 13.10 7.38 20.23
CA GLU A 165 13.99 7.39 19.06
C GLU A 165 15.10 6.36 19.23
N LEU A 166 15.46 5.67 18.15
CA LEU A 166 16.70 4.89 18.11
C LEU A 166 17.89 5.84 18.21
N PRO A 167 18.94 5.44 18.94
CA PRO A 167 20.17 6.24 19.05
C PRO A 167 20.76 6.52 17.65
N ARG A 168 21.19 7.75 17.41
CA ARG A 168 21.72 8.20 16.10
C ARG A 168 22.94 7.40 15.64
N ASP A 169 23.76 6.92 16.54
CA ASP A 169 24.91 6.05 16.26
C ASP A 169 24.52 4.63 15.83
N ARG A 170 23.22 4.29 15.93
CA ARG A 170 22.63 3.02 15.49
C ARG A 170 21.80 3.14 14.20
N LEU A 171 21.73 4.31 13.57
CA LEU A 171 20.97 4.49 12.35
C LEU A 171 21.77 4.05 11.11
N PRO A 172 21.08 3.58 10.05
CA PRO A 172 21.76 3.17 8.83
C PRO A 172 22.33 4.37 8.09
N GLN A 173 23.38 4.14 7.33
CA GLN A 173 23.88 5.14 6.38
C GLN A 173 22.91 5.21 5.20
N ILE A 174 22.46 6.43 4.86
CA ILE A 174 21.63 6.71 3.70
C ILE A 174 22.42 7.49 2.65
N GLU A 175 21.97 7.39 1.40
CA GLU A 175 22.48 8.23 0.31
C GLU A 175 21.78 9.59 0.35
N GLU A 176 22.44 10.63 -0.11
CA GLU A 176 21.86 11.98 -0.10
C GLU A 176 20.61 12.05 -0.98
N GLY A 177 19.52 12.59 -0.43
CA GLY A 177 18.21 12.65 -1.07
C GLY A 177 17.36 11.38 -0.91
N GLU A 178 17.90 10.30 -0.33
CA GLU A 178 17.05 9.16 0.01
C GLU A 178 16.09 9.49 1.15
N ALA A 179 14.85 9.00 1.01
CA ALA A 179 13.76 9.24 1.94
C ALA A 179 12.76 8.08 1.91
N GLY A 180 11.81 8.07 2.82
CA GLY A 180 10.61 7.26 2.75
C GLY A 180 9.54 7.92 1.86
N PHE A 181 8.39 7.28 1.79
CA PHE A 181 7.20 7.88 1.17
C PHE A 181 5.95 7.54 1.99
N ALA A 182 5.39 8.52 2.65
CA ALA A 182 4.18 8.43 3.48
C ALA A 182 2.90 8.25 2.61
N ALA A 183 2.88 7.23 1.77
CA ALA A 183 1.80 7.02 0.80
C ALA A 183 0.74 6.04 1.27
N SER A 184 1.12 5.03 2.07
CA SER A 184 0.22 3.96 2.51
C SER A 184 0.66 3.27 3.82
N GLY A 185 1.74 3.75 4.48
CA GLY A 185 2.34 3.09 5.65
C GLY A 185 3.18 1.85 5.33
N THR A 186 3.12 1.32 4.11
CA THR A 186 3.73 0.01 3.76
C THR A 186 5.18 0.09 3.24
N ASN A 187 5.85 1.23 3.43
CA ASN A 187 7.27 1.41 3.14
C ASN A 187 8.19 0.84 4.24
N ILE A 188 7.64 0.50 5.39
CA ILE A 188 8.31 -0.23 6.47
C ILE A 188 7.56 -1.53 6.77
N VAL A 189 8.30 -2.63 7.02
CA VAL A 189 7.72 -3.92 7.39
C VAL A 189 8.50 -4.54 8.54
N ALA A 190 7.80 -5.11 9.50
CA ALA A 190 8.40 -5.93 10.56
C ALA A 190 8.74 -7.32 9.99
N VAL A 191 9.98 -7.77 10.20
CA VAL A 191 10.47 -9.07 9.70
C VAL A 191 10.69 -10.09 10.82
N SER A 192 10.83 -9.62 12.05
CA SER A 192 10.97 -10.42 13.27
C SER A 192 10.68 -9.55 14.51
N PRO A 193 10.61 -10.10 15.73
CA PRO A 193 10.44 -9.30 16.94
C PRO A 193 11.53 -8.26 17.22
N THR A 194 12.68 -8.37 16.58
CA THR A 194 13.82 -7.44 16.69
C THR A 194 14.28 -6.93 15.32
N GLY A 195 13.52 -7.19 14.26
CA GLY A 195 13.93 -6.88 12.90
C GLY A 195 12.85 -6.19 12.09
N PHE A 196 13.27 -5.25 11.26
CA PHE A 196 12.42 -4.56 10.30
C PHE A 196 13.22 -4.17 9.05
N ALA A 197 12.50 -3.90 7.98
CA ALA A 197 13.06 -3.46 6.71
C ALA A 197 12.32 -2.21 6.21
N ILE A 198 13.05 -1.30 5.60
CA ILE A 198 12.57 -0.02 5.09
C ILE A 198 12.87 0.06 3.60
N ALA A 199 11.87 0.31 2.79
CA ALA A 199 11.99 0.62 1.38
C ALA A 199 12.25 2.12 1.19
N LEU A 200 13.34 2.46 0.52
CA LEU A 200 13.76 3.84 0.28
C LEU A 200 13.59 4.22 -1.19
N GLY A 201 13.31 5.48 -1.40
CA GLY A 201 13.27 6.15 -2.68
C GLY A 201 13.85 7.54 -2.56
N GLY A 202 13.40 8.47 -3.39
CA GLY A 202 13.87 9.84 -3.34
C GLY A 202 15.27 10.03 -3.96
N ALA A 203 15.53 11.24 -4.42
CA ALA A 203 16.82 11.73 -4.87
C ALA A 203 16.80 13.26 -4.77
N LYS A 204 17.94 13.90 -4.94
CA LYS A 204 17.98 15.36 -5.10
C LYS A 204 17.22 15.77 -6.37
N PRO A 205 16.73 17.01 -6.44
CA PRO A 205 16.16 17.55 -7.66
C PRO A 205 17.09 17.32 -8.87
N GLU A 206 16.50 16.94 -10.00
CA GLU A 206 17.20 16.65 -11.27
C GLU A 206 18.13 15.41 -11.25
N GLU A 207 18.24 14.69 -10.14
CA GLU A 207 18.95 13.41 -10.06
C GLU A 207 18.01 12.23 -10.26
N GLU A 208 18.48 11.22 -10.99
CA GLU A 208 17.80 9.94 -11.18
C GLU A 208 18.82 8.80 -11.05
N PHE A 209 18.37 7.68 -10.48
CA PHE A 209 19.19 6.49 -10.31
C PHE A 209 18.41 5.25 -10.75
N GLU A 210 19.06 4.34 -11.46
CA GLU A 210 18.47 3.08 -11.93
C GLU A 210 18.28 2.04 -10.81
N ARG A 211 18.44 2.45 -9.57
CA ARG A 211 18.37 1.61 -8.38
C ARG A 211 17.80 2.36 -7.18
N SER A 212 17.11 1.61 -6.35
CA SER A 212 16.69 2.00 -5.00
C SER A 212 17.35 1.08 -3.96
N ARG A 213 17.15 1.34 -2.67
CA ARG A 213 17.70 0.50 -1.61
C ARG A 213 16.64 0.11 -0.59
N ILE A 214 16.77 -1.09 -0.06
CA ILE A 214 16.13 -1.51 1.18
C ILE A 214 17.20 -1.53 2.25
N VAL A 215 16.97 -0.89 3.38
CA VAL A 215 17.81 -1.01 4.57
C VAL A 215 17.06 -1.85 5.60
N SER A 216 17.74 -2.81 6.21
CA SER A 216 17.13 -3.72 7.18
C SER A 216 18.04 -4.05 8.34
N THR A 217 17.44 -4.35 9.49
CA THR A 217 18.10 -4.83 10.70
C THR A 217 17.39 -6.07 11.22
N GLN A 218 18.08 -6.91 11.98
CA GLN A 218 17.55 -8.08 12.67
C GLN A 218 17.77 -8.00 14.19
N ASP A 219 18.39 -6.92 14.68
CA ASP A 219 18.89 -6.75 16.03
C ASP A 219 18.66 -5.33 16.58
N ASP A 220 17.46 -4.79 16.31
CA ASP A 220 17.01 -3.48 16.78
C ASP A 220 17.95 -2.32 16.38
N GLY A 221 18.49 -2.36 15.16
CA GLY A 221 19.33 -1.31 14.65
C GLY A 221 20.80 -1.35 15.13
N VAL A 222 21.23 -2.46 15.73
CA VAL A 222 22.66 -2.62 16.09
C VAL A 222 23.50 -2.86 14.83
N ASN A 223 23.00 -3.70 13.91
CA ASN A 223 23.62 -3.95 12.61
C ASN A 223 22.59 -3.73 11.49
N TRP A 224 23.05 -3.18 10.38
CA TRP A 224 22.23 -2.90 9.21
C TRP A 224 22.78 -3.57 7.95
N THR A 225 21.86 -4.02 7.11
CA THR A 225 22.14 -4.51 5.77
C THR A 225 21.45 -3.59 4.76
N ALA A 226 22.18 -3.18 3.72
CA ALA A 226 21.60 -2.45 2.59
C ALA A 226 21.53 -3.39 1.38
N GLN A 227 20.35 -3.53 0.81
CA GLN A 227 20.07 -4.33 -0.38
C GLN A 227 19.83 -3.41 -1.58
N ILE A 228 20.45 -3.71 -2.71
CA ILE A 228 20.23 -2.95 -3.95
C ILE A 228 19.08 -3.56 -4.71
N VAL A 229 18.08 -2.74 -5.05
CA VAL A 229 16.87 -3.11 -5.77
C VAL A 229 16.87 -2.42 -7.13
N PRO A 230 16.72 -3.15 -8.25
CA PRO A 230 16.69 -2.57 -9.60
C PRO A 230 15.34 -1.90 -9.90
N LEU A 231 15.02 -0.86 -9.15
CA LEU A 231 13.85 0.00 -9.25
C LEU A 231 14.33 1.45 -9.26
N LYS A 232 13.95 2.19 -10.29
CA LYS A 232 14.36 3.58 -10.50
C LYS A 232 13.93 4.48 -9.35
N ARG A 233 14.79 5.40 -8.92
CA ARG A 233 14.45 6.46 -7.98
C ARG A 233 14.78 7.85 -8.51
N SER A 234 14.00 8.83 -8.12
CA SER A 234 14.13 10.24 -8.44
C SER A 234 13.55 11.08 -7.31
N GLU A 235 13.54 12.40 -7.41
CA GLU A 235 12.91 13.29 -6.40
C GLU A 235 11.49 12.83 -6.01
N ALA A 236 10.68 12.38 -6.99
CA ALA A 236 9.29 11.96 -6.80
C ALA A 236 9.06 10.46 -7.03
N GLY A 237 10.11 9.69 -7.08
CA GLY A 237 10.06 8.26 -7.45
C GLY A 237 10.94 7.38 -6.59
N GLY A 238 10.58 6.09 -6.55
CA GLY A 238 11.30 5.07 -5.80
C GLY A 238 10.38 3.94 -5.39
N MET A 239 10.77 3.22 -4.35
CA MET A 239 9.91 2.23 -3.71
C MET A 239 8.92 2.90 -2.76
N PHE A 240 7.66 2.49 -2.83
CA PHE A 240 6.58 3.01 -2.00
C PHE A 240 6.00 1.96 -1.05
N SER A 241 6.12 0.71 -1.41
CA SER A 241 5.55 -0.40 -0.63
C SER A 241 6.46 -1.62 -0.71
N LEU A 242 6.67 -2.26 0.42
CA LEU A 242 7.38 -3.53 0.55
C LEU A 242 6.42 -4.58 1.10
N CYS A 243 6.19 -5.66 0.36
CA CYS A 243 5.33 -6.77 0.77
C CYS A 243 6.19 -8.02 1.00
N MET A 244 6.26 -8.47 2.24
CA MET A 244 6.89 -9.72 2.62
C MET A 244 5.85 -10.84 2.62
N ILE A 245 5.96 -11.78 1.68
CA ILE A 245 5.06 -12.91 1.53
C ILE A 245 5.44 -14.02 2.50
N ASP A 246 6.71 -14.33 2.54
CA ASP A 246 7.34 -15.23 3.50
C ASP A 246 8.79 -14.78 3.76
N ARG A 247 9.53 -15.57 4.53
CA ARG A 247 10.91 -15.23 4.93
C ARG A 247 11.85 -14.97 3.75
N ASN A 248 11.65 -15.65 2.63
CA ASN A 248 12.54 -15.59 1.46
C ASN A 248 11.93 -14.80 0.29
N THR A 249 10.62 -14.68 0.25
CA THR A 249 9.86 -14.14 -0.89
C THR A 249 9.31 -12.77 -0.56
N TRP A 250 9.86 -11.75 -1.19
CA TRP A 250 9.43 -10.35 -1.02
C TRP A 250 9.16 -9.72 -2.37
N THR A 251 8.29 -8.74 -2.39
CA THR A 251 7.97 -7.93 -3.57
C THR A 251 7.88 -6.48 -3.15
N THR A 252 8.38 -5.59 -3.98
CA THR A 252 8.25 -4.15 -3.82
C THR A 252 7.59 -3.54 -5.04
N VAL A 253 6.80 -2.51 -4.83
CA VAL A 253 6.19 -1.68 -5.88
C VAL A 253 6.47 -0.21 -5.61
N GLY A 254 6.40 0.60 -6.68
CA GLY A 254 6.63 2.03 -6.58
C GLY A 254 6.45 2.71 -7.94
N GLY A 255 7.41 3.54 -8.32
CA GLY A 255 7.40 4.36 -9.53
C GLY A 255 7.47 5.84 -9.20
N ASN A 256 7.02 6.72 -10.09
CA ASN A 256 7.04 8.17 -9.92
C ASN A 256 5.60 8.70 -9.81
N TYR A 257 5.23 9.26 -8.65
CA TYR A 257 3.86 9.77 -8.43
C TYR A 257 3.53 11.01 -9.26
N LYS A 258 4.53 11.73 -9.79
CA LYS A 258 4.35 12.83 -10.76
C LYS A 258 4.14 12.33 -12.20
N GLN A 259 4.45 11.04 -12.46
CA GLN A 259 4.30 10.37 -13.75
C GLN A 259 3.59 9.01 -13.55
N PRO A 260 2.32 9.00 -13.09
CA PRO A 260 1.66 7.80 -12.59
C PRO A 260 1.41 6.73 -13.65
N ASP A 261 1.50 7.06 -14.94
CA ASP A 261 1.30 6.12 -16.05
C ASP A 261 2.62 5.49 -16.54
N GLU A 262 3.78 5.89 -16.00
CA GLU A 262 5.05 5.27 -16.31
C GLU A 262 5.12 3.87 -15.70
N THR A 263 5.45 2.85 -16.54
CA THR A 263 5.46 1.44 -16.14
C THR A 263 6.86 0.87 -15.94
N ALA A 264 7.89 1.58 -16.43
CA ALA A 264 9.26 1.09 -16.39
C ALA A 264 9.81 1.08 -14.96
N GLN A 265 10.37 -0.07 -14.55
CA GLN A 265 11.03 -0.24 -13.25
C GLN A 265 10.16 0.18 -12.05
N THR A 266 8.87 -0.20 -12.08
CA THR A 266 7.90 0.11 -11.02
C THR A 266 7.70 -1.03 -10.03
N SER A 267 8.31 -2.21 -10.26
CA SER A 267 8.24 -3.37 -9.37
C SER A 267 9.50 -4.22 -9.46
N ALA A 268 9.84 -4.85 -8.35
CA ALA A 268 10.90 -5.84 -8.25
C ALA A 268 10.53 -6.92 -7.22
N TYR A 269 11.14 -8.10 -7.34
CA TYR A 269 10.90 -9.22 -6.43
C TYR A 269 12.20 -9.95 -6.08
N THR A 270 12.17 -10.68 -4.96
CA THR A 270 13.25 -11.58 -4.50
C THR A 270 12.66 -12.94 -4.08
N ARG A 271 13.49 -13.98 -4.15
CA ARG A 271 13.17 -15.35 -3.68
C ARG A 271 14.23 -15.89 -2.71
N ASP A 272 15.16 -15.02 -2.29
CA ASP A 272 16.31 -15.37 -1.46
C ASP A 272 16.53 -14.36 -0.31
N ALA A 273 15.43 -13.85 0.26
CA ALA A 273 15.43 -12.88 1.37
C ALA A 273 16.18 -11.57 1.03
N GLY A 274 16.12 -11.15 -0.25
CA GLY A 274 16.74 -9.91 -0.70
C GLY A 274 18.24 -9.99 -1.02
N VAL A 275 18.82 -11.19 -1.05
CA VAL A 275 20.22 -11.36 -1.52
C VAL A 275 20.33 -10.97 -3.00
N THR A 276 19.33 -11.36 -3.79
CA THR A 276 19.18 -10.91 -5.19
C THR A 276 17.78 -10.39 -5.46
N TRP A 277 17.69 -9.33 -6.24
CA TRP A 277 16.45 -8.72 -6.69
C TRP A 277 16.36 -8.73 -8.21
N LYS A 278 15.15 -8.96 -8.73
CA LYS A 278 14.84 -8.93 -10.17
C LYS A 278 13.78 -7.87 -10.44
N SER A 279 14.06 -6.98 -11.41
CA SER A 279 13.05 -6.04 -11.92
C SER A 279 12.03 -6.76 -12.78
N VAL A 280 10.78 -6.35 -12.71
CA VAL A 280 9.71 -6.82 -13.58
C VAL A 280 9.67 -5.95 -14.84
N THR A 281 10.04 -6.52 -15.99
CA THR A 281 10.19 -5.78 -17.25
C THR A 281 9.16 -6.14 -18.32
N GLU A 282 8.71 -7.40 -18.37
CA GLU A 282 7.78 -7.86 -19.42
C GLU A 282 6.32 -7.57 -19.11
N SER A 283 5.93 -7.72 -17.86
CA SER A 283 4.56 -7.49 -17.38
C SER A 283 4.58 -6.73 -16.06
N PRO A 284 5.08 -5.48 -16.03
CA PRO A 284 5.10 -4.67 -14.82
C PRO A 284 3.69 -4.23 -14.42
N PRO A 285 3.50 -3.69 -13.20
CA PRO A 285 2.29 -2.96 -12.85
C PRO A 285 1.97 -1.87 -13.89
N SER A 286 0.69 -1.58 -14.08
CA SER A 286 0.23 -0.64 -15.11
C SER A 286 0.43 0.84 -14.72
N GLY A 287 1.52 1.15 -14.05
CA GLY A 287 1.97 2.48 -13.63
C GLY A 287 2.46 2.52 -12.19
N TYR A 288 2.59 3.74 -11.64
CA TYR A 288 2.93 3.96 -10.24
C TYR A 288 1.97 3.26 -9.30
N ARG A 289 2.52 2.53 -8.34
CA ARG A 289 1.75 1.86 -7.27
C ARG A 289 2.25 2.28 -5.89
N SER A 290 1.31 2.72 -5.06
CA SER A 290 1.60 3.23 -3.71
C SER A 290 1.54 2.15 -2.63
N CYS A 291 0.84 1.04 -2.89
CA CYS A 291 0.63 -0.03 -1.90
C CYS A 291 0.52 -1.39 -2.58
N ALA A 292 1.10 -2.40 -1.97
CA ALA A 292 0.90 -3.81 -2.32
C ALA A 292 0.62 -4.63 -1.07
N ALA A 293 -0.31 -5.56 -1.17
CA ALA A 293 -0.66 -6.45 -0.06
C ALA A 293 -0.94 -7.88 -0.54
N LEU A 294 -0.70 -8.82 0.36
CA LEU A 294 -0.90 -10.25 0.14
C LEU A 294 -2.33 -10.66 0.46
N SER A 295 -2.97 -11.33 -0.49
CA SER A 295 -4.31 -11.90 -0.38
C SER A 295 -4.32 -13.38 -0.77
N LEU A 296 -5.49 -13.99 -0.74
CA LEU A 296 -5.73 -15.34 -1.25
C LEU A 296 -6.80 -15.29 -2.35
N ASP A 297 -6.57 -16.08 -3.42
CA ASP A 297 -7.61 -16.34 -4.41
C ASP A 297 -8.73 -17.26 -3.85
N ARG A 298 -9.75 -17.55 -4.65
CA ARG A 298 -10.87 -18.45 -4.25
C ARG A 298 -10.45 -19.89 -3.96
N LEU A 299 -9.29 -20.31 -4.42
CA LEU A 299 -8.70 -21.62 -4.18
C LEU A 299 -7.71 -21.60 -3.01
N SER A 300 -7.57 -20.47 -2.33
CA SER A 300 -6.61 -20.21 -1.25
C SER A 300 -5.15 -20.23 -1.68
N ASN A 301 -4.86 -19.93 -2.96
CA ASN A 301 -3.50 -19.67 -3.40
C ASN A 301 -3.13 -18.20 -3.06
N PRO A 302 -1.88 -17.95 -2.69
CA PRO A 302 -1.42 -16.59 -2.43
C PRO A 302 -1.38 -15.76 -3.72
N ILE A 303 -1.93 -14.56 -3.66
CA ILE A 303 -1.91 -13.54 -4.71
C ILE A 303 -1.48 -12.21 -4.14
N LEU A 304 -0.88 -11.35 -4.95
CA LEU A 304 -0.62 -9.97 -4.57
C LEU A 304 -1.59 -9.04 -5.29
N ILE A 305 -2.10 -8.08 -4.55
CA ILE A 305 -2.88 -6.97 -5.09
C ILE A 305 -2.08 -5.69 -4.88
N THR A 306 -2.00 -4.85 -5.89
CA THR A 306 -1.38 -3.53 -5.76
C THR A 306 -2.30 -2.44 -6.28
N VAL A 307 -2.27 -1.28 -5.61
CA VAL A 307 -3.07 -0.11 -5.95
C VAL A 307 -2.21 1.12 -6.13
N GLY A 308 -2.69 2.01 -6.97
CA GLY A 308 -2.16 3.35 -7.18
C GLY A 308 -3.28 4.29 -7.61
N PRO A 309 -3.02 5.58 -7.84
CA PRO A 309 -4.06 6.56 -8.14
C PRO A 309 -4.84 6.26 -9.43
N ASN A 310 -4.26 5.53 -10.36
CA ASN A 310 -4.81 5.25 -11.68
C ASN A 310 -5.21 3.79 -11.91
N GLY A 311 -5.28 2.94 -10.87
CA GLY A 311 -5.78 1.57 -11.02
C GLY A 311 -5.27 0.56 -10.02
N THR A 312 -5.70 -0.68 -10.25
CA THR A 312 -5.39 -1.87 -9.45
C THR A 312 -4.83 -2.97 -10.33
N ASP A 313 -3.72 -3.59 -9.93
CA ASP A 313 -3.17 -4.77 -10.59
C ASP A 313 -3.12 -5.97 -9.63
N ILE A 314 -3.10 -7.17 -10.22
CA ILE A 314 -2.94 -8.45 -9.54
C ILE A 314 -1.70 -9.17 -10.03
N SER A 315 -1.02 -9.87 -9.13
CA SER A 315 0.01 -10.85 -9.45
C SER A 315 -0.39 -12.21 -8.88
N LYS A 316 -0.34 -13.26 -9.72
CA LYS A 316 -0.63 -14.65 -9.35
C LYS A 316 0.65 -15.49 -9.18
N ASP A 317 1.79 -14.88 -9.38
CA ASP A 317 3.14 -15.46 -9.31
C ASP A 317 4.04 -14.72 -8.30
N LEU A 318 3.39 -14.07 -7.30
CA LEU A 318 4.07 -13.39 -6.19
C LEU A 318 5.00 -12.27 -6.63
N GLY A 319 4.57 -11.48 -7.63
CA GLY A 319 5.24 -10.27 -8.07
C GLY A 319 6.17 -10.44 -9.28
N GLU A 320 6.21 -11.62 -9.92
CA GLU A 320 6.99 -11.82 -11.16
C GLU A 320 6.33 -11.21 -12.39
N SER A 321 4.99 -11.18 -12.40
CA SER A 321 4.20 -10.49 -13.42
C SER A 321 2.93 -9.89 -12.82
N TRP A 322 2.40 -8.86 -13.47
CA TRP A 322 1.22 -8.13 -13.05
C TRP A 322 0.21 -7.99 -14.18
N GLN A 323 -1.06 -8.00 -13.82
CA GLN A 323 -2.18 -7.79 -14.73
C GLN A 323 -3.11 -6.74 -14.14
N ARG A 324 -3.48 -5.73 -14.93
CA ARG A 324 -4.50 -4.75 -14.55
C ARG A 324 -5.87 -5.42 -14.46
N ILE A 325 -6.57 -5.16 -13.35
CA ILE A 325 -7.90 -5.73 -13.06
C ILE A 325 -8.96 -4.67 -12.77
N SER A 326 -8.56 -3.41 -12.57
CA SER A 326 -9.50 -2.29 -12.38
C SER A 326 -8.82 -0.96 -12.70
N ASP A 327 -9.61 -0.01 -13.18
CA ASP A 327 -9.23 1.39 -13.34
C ASP A 327 -9.46 2.21 -12.06
N GLU A 328 -10.11 1.62 -11.05
CA GLU A 328 -10.32 2.28 -9.78
C GLU A 328 -8.99 2.44 -9.04
N GLY A 329 -8.66 3.69 -8.72
CA GLY A 329 -7.42 4.06 -8.03
C GLY A 329 -7.63 4.29 -6.54
N PHE A 330 -6.62 3.87 -5.77
CA PHE A 330 -6.55 4.03 -4.32
C PHE A 330 -5.12 4.40 -3.91
N HIS A 331 -4.93 4.84 -2.66
CA HIS A 331 -3.61 5.11 -2.09
C HIS A 331 -3.09 3.95 -1.25
N ALA A 332 -3.97 3.34 -0.48
CA ALA A 332 -3.65 2.27 0.46
C ALA A 332 -4.62 1.12 0.33
N LEU A 333 -4.15 -0.05 0.67
CA LEU A 333 -4.95 -1.27 0.75
C LEU A 333 -4.38 -2.18 1.84
N ASP A 334 -5.27 -2.93 2.49
CA ASP A 334 -4.87 -3.96 3.45
C ASP A 334 -5.86 -5.12 3.44
N PHE A 335 -5.37 -6.30 3.85
CA PHE A 335 -6.14 -7.52 4.00
C PHE A 335 -6.12 -8.01 5.43
N SER A 336 -7.28 -8.49 5.91
CA SER A 336 -7.40 -9.13 7.22
C SER A 336 -6.35 -10.23 7.43
N PRO A 337 -6.00 -10.56 8.68
CA PRO A 337 -4.96 -11.56 8.97
C PRO A 337 -5.18 -12.92 8.31
N ASP A 338 -6.43 -13.32 8.04
CA ASP A 338 -6.78 -14.51 7.27
C ASP A 338 -6.67 -14.31 5.74
N ARG A 339 -6.33 -13.09 5.29
CA ARG A 339 -6.11 -12.68 3.88
C ARG A 339 -7.34 -12.84 2.97
N LYS A 340 -8.54 -12.91 3.52
CA LYS A 340 -9.78 -13.14 2.76
C LYS A 340 -10.63 -11.90 2.59
N ALA A 341 -10.57 -10.97 3.51
CA ALA A 341 -11.28 -9.71 3.43
C ALA A 341 -10.29 -8.56 3.30
N GLY A 342 -10.51 -7.66 2.35
CA GLY A 342 -9.64 -6.53 2.10
C GLY A 342 -10.42 -5.24 1.89
N TRP A 343 -9.77 -4.13 2.16
CA TRP A 343 -10.25 -2.78 1.89
C TRP A 343 -9.15 -1.95 1.25
N ALA A 344 -9.59 -1.07 0.36
CA ALA A 344 -8.73 -0.04 -0.20
C ALA A 344 -9.32 1.34 0.06
N ALA A 345 -8.46 2.35 0.21
CA ALA A 345 -8.87 3.72 0.46
C ALA A 345 -8.02 4.71 -0.35
N GLY A 346 -8.60 5.85 -0.70
CA GLY A 346 -7.98 6.82 -1.60
C GLY A 346 -8.52 8.23 -1.45
N SER A 347 -8.40 9.03 -2.51
CA SER A 347 -8.85 10.41 -2.55
C SER A 347 -10.37 10.53 -2.47
N ASP A 348 -10.86 11.72 -2.13
CA ASP A 348 -12.27 12.14 -2.21
C ASP A 348 -13.21 11.25 -1.40
N GLY A 349 -12.74 10.74 -0.26
CA GLY A 349 -13.52 9.90 0.62
C GLY A 349 -13.71 8.47 0.12
N ARG A 350 -12.99 8.07 -0.91
CA ARG A 350 -13.12 6.76 -1.53
C ARG A 350 -12.65 5.65 -0.61
N ILE A 351 -13.55 4.71 -0.36
CA ILE A 351 -13.26 3.44 0.29
C ILE A 351 -13.92 2.34 -0.52
N ALA A 352 -13.28 1.20 -0.67
CA ALA A 352 -13.87 0.04 -1.32
C ALA A 352 -13.46 -1.26 -0.62
N ARG A 353 -14.35 -2.24 -0.69
CA ARG A 353 -14.14 -3.59 -0.17
C ARG A 353 -13.78 -4.53 -1.30
N TRP A 354 -12.79 -5.39 -1.06
CA TRP A 354 -12.40 -6.45 -1.98
C TRP A 354 -13.49 -7.53 -2.12
N ARG A 355 -13.89 -7.84 -3.35
CA ARG A 355 -14.88 -8.89 -3.67
C ARG A 355 -14.25 -10.23 -4.05
N GLY A 356 -12.93 -10.23 -4.22
CA GLY A 356 -12.21 -11.36 -4.77
C GLY A 356 -12.29 -11.41 -6.31
N GLU A 357 -11.44 -12.20 -6.89
CA GLU A 357 -11.38 -12.50 -8.33
C GLU A 357 -12.26 -13.72 -8.68
#